data_537dbb57a7fc0ab6620751292b1ad8ca
#
_entry.id   537dbb57a7fc0ab6620751292b1ad8ca
#
_cell.length_a   1.000
_cell.length_b   1.000
_cell.length_c   1.000
_cell.angle_alpha   90.00
_cell.angle_beta   90.00
_cell.angle_gamma   90.00
#
_symmetry.space_group_name_H-M   'P 1'
#
loop_
_entity.id
_entity.type
_entity.pdbx_description
1 polymer ?
#
loop_
_entity_poly.entity_id
_entity_poly.type
_entity_poly.pdbx_seq_one_letter_code
_entity_poly.pdbx_strand_id
1 'polypeptide(L)'
;MACLRERRLLEREGEKLEDAIGHSQSSDTSVLMTSAPVKSRGQLLVLGGGYSGLRFAAAMAQNGFGVTVTHRSPRDSAAADPWRWLPFNPDAGLVPSASDLAGTTHLLSTIPPDRQGQDPALRALAPLLGDLPLDWVGYLSTTGVYGDRQGGWVDESSEAAPGQERSRARLACEQAWLSSGLPVQSFRLPAIYGPGRSPFAGLVQGTSRLIHKPGQVFCRIHVDDIVGALSHCLALPAPARPPLVNCSDDYPCPSSETLGFAAHLLGCKLPAVQPFASVAASMGPMALSFWAENRRVHNRLLCQDLGYSLRYPSYREGFGACLAEERAGAPAPGPAG
;
A
#
# COMPACT_ATOMS: atom_id res chain seq x y z
N MET A 1 -31.74 33.95 -16.51
CA MET A 1 -33.17 33.51 -16.33
C MET A 1 -33.35 32.00 -16.43
N ALA A 2 -32.40 31.24 -16.90
CA ALA A 2 -32.48 29.76 -16.94
C ALA A 2 -32.10 29.10 -15.60
N CYS A 3 -31.19 29.66 -14.84
CA CYS A 3 -30.68 29.10 -13.57
C CYS A 3 -31.66 29.12 -12.38
N LEU A 4 -32.74 29.91 -12.45
CA LEU A 4 -33.78 30.02 -11.43
C LEU A 4 -34.95 29.03 -11.61
N ARG A 5 -35.04 28.39 -12.80
CA ARG A 5 -36.07 27.37 -13.07
C ARG A 5 -35.64 25.95 -12.62
N GLU A 6 -34.36 25.62 -12.67
CA GLU A 6 -33.87 24.32 -12.22
C GLU A 6 -33.89 24.16 -10.69
N ARG A 7 -33.68 25.23 -9.92
CA ARG A 7 -33.77 25.19 -8.46
C ARG A 7 -35.18 24.88 -7.92
N ARG A 8 -36.23 25.33 -8.61
CA ARG A 8 -37.64 25.08 -8.19
C ARG A 8 -38.13 23.68 -8.57
N LEU A 9 -37.48 22.96 -9.46
CA LEU A 9 -37.84 21.57 -9.79
C LEU A 9 -37.26 20.59 -8.75
N LEU A 10 -36.08 20.85 -8.22
CA LEU A 10 -35.43 20.01 -7.19
C LEU A 10 -36.10 20.14 -5.81
N GLU A 11 -36.69 21.32 -5.49
CA GLU A 11 -37.42 21.54 -4.22
C GLU A 11 -38.80 20.85 -4.22
N ARG A 12 -39.42 20.65 -5.38
CA ARG A 12 -40.74 19.96 -5.49
C ARG A 12 -40.65 18.43 -5.51
N GLU A 13 -39.50 17.85 -5.80
CA GLU A 13 -39.29 16.40 -5.69
C GLU A 13 -38.89 15.95 -4.27
N GLY A 14 -38.32 16.85 -3.46
CA GLY A 14 -38.02 16.59 -2.05
C GLY A 14 -39.27 16.51 -1.16
N GLU A 15 -40.28 17.33 -1.39
CA GLU A 15 -41.53 17.37 -0.58
C GLU A 15 -42.45 16.16 -0.82
N LYS A 16 -42.30 15.42 -1.92
CA LYS A 16 -43.14 14.24 -2.20
C LYS A 16 -42.62 12.94 -1.58
N LEU A 17 -41.39 12.93 -1.03
CA LEU A 17 -40.84 11.75 -0.39
C LEU A 17 -41.13 11.68 1.14
N GLU A 18 -41.49 12.76 1.77
CA GLU A 18 -41.77 12.78 3.22
C GLU A 18 -43.19 12.33 3.62
N ASP A 19 -44.16 12.37 2.69
CA ASP A 19 -45.56 11.97 2.97
C ASP A 19 -45.86 10.47 2.82
N ALA A 20 -44.85 9.63 2.50
CA ALA A 20 -45.06 8.19 2.25
C ALA A 20 -44.64 7.28 3.43
N ILE A 21 -44.26 7.83 4.58
CA ILE A 21 -43.92 7.02 5.76
C ILE A 21 -45.02 7.14 6.83
N GLY A 22 -46.13 6.48 6.52
CA GLY A 22 -47.23 6.28 7.45
C GLY A 22 -46.94 5.18 8.48
N HIS A 23 -47.30 5.44 9.70
CA HIS A 23 -47.24 4.65 10.93
C HIS A 23 -47.55 3.16 10.74
N SER A 24 -46.64 2.31 11.17
CA SER A 24 -46.97 0.93 11.58
C SER A 24 -46.27 0.67 12.93
N GLN A 25 -47.07 0.69 13.99
CA GLN A 25 -46.69 0.12 15.29
C GLN A 25 -46.81 -1.41 15.17
N SER A 26 -45.74 -2.17 15.49
CA SER A 26 -45.90 -3.54 15.95
C SER A 26 -44.72 -3.96 16.83
N SER A 27 -45.08 -4.18 18.09
CA SER A 27 -44.60 -5.18 19.06
C SER A 27 -43.15 -5.63 19.01
N ASP A 28 -42.44 -5.18 20.02
CA ASP A 28 -41.20 -5.72 20.56
C ASP A 28 -41.26 -7.26 20.71
N THR A 29 -40.40 -7.95 19.99
CA THR A 29 -39.93 -9.26 20.38
C THR A 29 -38.44 -9.28 20.06
N SER A 30 -37.62 -8.94 21.05
CA SER A 30 -36.18 -9.05 21.02
C SER A 30 -35.78 -10.51 20.94
N VAL A 31 -35.68 -11.04 19.70
CA VAL A 31 -34.97 -12.27 19.42
C VAL A 31 -33.50 -11.90 19.40
N LEU A 32 -32.79 -12.26 20.47
CA LEU A 32 -31.34 -12.34 20.50
C LEU A 32 -30.92 -13.32 19.39
N MET A 33 -30.67 -12.78 18.18
CA MET A 33 -29.96 -13.53 17.14
C MET A 33 -28.52 -13.69 17.61
N THR A 34 -28.23 -14.84 18.24
CA THR A 34 -26.86 -15.34 18.34
C THR A 34 -26.36 -15.52 16.91
N SER A 35 -25.59 -14.56 16.43
CA SER A 35 -24.90 -14.68 15.15
C SER A 35 -24.01 -15.92 15.23
N ALA A 36 -24.30 -16.91 14.38
CA ALA A 36 -23.41 -18.04 14.20
C ALA A 36 -21.99 -17.50 13.94
N PRO A 37 -20.93 -18.10 14.50
CA PRO A 37 -19.58 -17.63 14.30
C PRO A 37 -19.30 -17.61 12.79
N VAL A 38 -19.02 -16.44 12.25
CA VAL A 38 -18.59 -16.27 10.86
C VAL A 38 -17.35 -17.15 10.72
N LYS A 39 -17.44 -18.20 9.88
CA LYS A 39 -16.32 -19.11 9.63
C LYS A 39 -15.14 -18.27 9.16
N SER A 40 -14.08 -18.19 9.96
CA SER A 40 -12.86 -17.46 9.61
C SER A 40 -12.33 -17.96 8.26
N ARG A 41 -12.04 -17.05 7.34
CA ARG A 41 -11.47 -17.38 6.02
C ARG A 41 -10.03 -17.86 6.09
N GLY A 42 -9.39 -17.74 7.26
CA GLY A 42 -8.00 -18.13 7.52
C GLY A 42 -7.37 -17.27 8.59
N GLN A 43 -6.13 -17.59 8.93
CA GLN A 43 -5.31 -16.81 9.87
C GLN A 43 -4.18 -16.13 9.09
N LEU A 44 -4.15 -14.82 9.12
CA LEU A 44 -3.13 -14.00 8.45
C LEU A 44 -2.10 -13.50 9.46
N LEU A 45 -0.83 -13.78 9.19
CA LEU A 45 0.30 -13.14 9.85
C LEU A 45 0.88 -12.03 8.96
N VAL A 46 0.90 -10.79 9.44
CA VAL A 46 1.57 -9.67 8.79
C VAL A 46 2.89 -9.40 9.51
N LEU A 47 4.00 -9.76 8.87
CA LEU A 47 5.33 -9.44 9.34
C LEU A 47 5.68 -8.00 8.93
N GLY A 48 5.63 -7.08 9.92
CA GLY A 48 5.86 -5.66 9.74
C GLY A 48 4.58 -4.82 9.71
N GLY A 49 4.18 -4.29 10.87
CA GLY A 49 3.08 -3.34 11.05
C GLY A 49 3.43 -1.92 10.56
N GLY A 50 3.97 -1.81 9.34
CA GLY A 50 4.22 -0.55 8.66
C GLY A 50 3.03 -0.07 7.83
N TYR A 51 3.25 0.97 7.02
CA TYR A 51 2.21 1.66 6.25
C TYR A 51 1.34 0.73 5.39
N SER A 52 1.96 -0.09 4.52
CA SER A 52 1.23 -1.03 3.66
C SER A 52 0.72 -2.24 4.45
N GLY A 53 1.52 -2.74 5.41
CA GLY A 53 1.16 -3.90 6.22
C GLY A 53 -0.10 -3.67 7.07
N LEU A 54 -0.21 -2.52 7.73
CA LEU A 54 -1.41 -2.17 8.52
C LEU A 54 -2.64 -1.98 7.63
N ARG A 55 -2.48 -1.34 6.47
CA ARG A 55 -3.60 -1.14 5.55
C ARG A 55 -4.12 -2.47 5.00
N PHE A 56 -3.22 -3.41 4.68
CA PHE A 56 -3.61 -4.76 4.28
C PHE A 56 -4.23 -5.54 5.44
N ALA A 57 -3.67 -5.46 6.65
CA ALA A 57 -4.22 -6.09 7.84
C ALA A 57 -5.66 -5.65 8.11
N ALA A 58 -5.94 -4.34 8.02
CA ALA A 58 -7.29 -3.79 8.19
C ALA A 58 -8.28 -4.34 7.15
N ALA A 59 -7.89 -4.37 5.88
CA ALA A 59 -8.72 -4.90 4.81
C ALA A 59 -9.01 -6.39 4.99
N MET A 60 -8.02 -7.18 5.41
CA MET A 60 -8.19 -8.62 5.60
C MET A 60 -9.03 -8.95 6.84
N ALA A 61 -8.91 -8.17 7.93
CA ALA A 61 -9.78 -8.28 9.08
C ALA A 61 -11.26 -8.02 8.71
N GLN A 62 -11.52 -6.98 7.91
CA GLN A 62 -12.86 -6.69 7.37
C GLN A 62 -13.38 -7.82 6.46
N ASN A 63 -12.48 -8.53 5.78
CA ASN A 63 -12.82 -9.69 4.95
C ASN A 63 -12.96 -11.01 5.75
N GLY A 64 -12.94 -10.97 7.10
CA GLY A 64 -13.20 -12.10 7.95
C GLY A 64 -12.00 -13.01 8.23
N PHE A 65 -10.76 -12.52 8.00
CA PHE A 65 -9.55 -13.20 8.47
C PHE A 65 -9.29 -12.91 9.95
N GLY A 66 -8.81 -13.90 10.69
CA GLY A 66 -8.11 -13.66 11.94
C GLY A 66 -6.73 -13.06 11.61
N VAL A 67 -6.41 -11.89 12.15
CA VAL A 67 -5.18 -11.18 11.78
C VAL A 67 -4.25 -11.03 12.98
N THR A 68 -2.98 -11.34 12.77
CA THR A 68 -1.87 -11.03 13.69
C THR A 68 -0.88 -10.13 12.96
N VAL A 69 -0.46 -9.04 13.61
CA VAL A 69 0.50 -8.07 13.06
C VAL A 69 1.72 -7.99 13.96
N THR A 70 2.92 -8.01 13.38
CA THR A 70 4.14 -7.89 14.16
C THR A 70 4.64 -6.46 14.28
N HIS A 71 5.25 -6.17 15.42
CA HIS A 71 5.88 -4.88 15.72
C HIS A 71 7.21 -5.08 16.44
N ARG A 72 8.17 -4.16 16.25
CA ARG A 72 9.52 -4.25 16.84
C ARG A 72 9.55 -4.16 18.37
N SER A 73 8.62 -3.41 18.95
CA SER A 73 8.51 -3.25 20.41
C SER A 73 7.21 -3.90 20.87
N PRO A 74 7.14 -4.43 22.11
CA PRO A 74 5.88 -4.80 22.70
C PRO A 74 4.88 -3.62 22.59
N ARG A 75 3.66 -3.93 22.22
CA ARG A 75 2.54 -2.97 22.23
C ARG A 75 1.42 -3.57 23.04
N ASP A 76 0.82 -2.76 23.89
CA ASP A 76 -0.46 -3.10 24.45
C ASP A 76 -1.49 -3.09 23.32
N SER A 77 -2.20 -4.20 23.16
CA SER A 77 -3.32 -4.25 22.23
C SER A 77 -4.34 -3.20 22.70
N ALA A 78 -4.47 -2.12 21.95
CA ALA A 78 -5.59 -1.23 22.17
C ALA A 78 -6.87 -2.04 21.92
N ALA A 79 -7.85 -1.95 22.81
CA ALA A 79 -9.12 -2.68 22.69
C ALA A 79 -9.87 -2.41 21.36
N ALA A 80 -9.41 -1.43 20.58
CA ALA A 80 -9.96 -1.02 19.30
C ALA A 80 -9.26 -1.64 18.07
N ASP A 81 -8.10 -2.31 18.21
CA ASP A 81 -7.42 -2.89 17.06
C ASP A 81 -8.11 -4.19 16.62
N PRO A 82 -8.46 -4.34 15.34
CA PRO A 82 -9.11 -5.55 14.83
C PRO A 82 -8.14 -6.73 14.61
N TRP A 83 -6.93 -6.65 15.15
CA TRP A 83 -5.89 -7.67 15.07
C TRP A 83 -5.15 -7.84 16.39
N ARG A 84 -4.48 -9.01 16.53
CA ARG A 84 -3.53 -9.27 17.62
C ARG A 84 -2.17 -8.68 17.26
N TRP A 85 -1.53 -7.99 18.21
CA TRP A 85 -0.14 -7.57 18.10
C TRP A 85 0.81 -8.64 18.62
N LEU A 86 1.94 -8.85 17.92
CA LEU A 86 2.96 -9.80 18.28
C LEU A 86 4.34 -9.14 18.16
N PRO A 87 5.19 -9.16 19.20
CA PRO A 87 6.52 -8.58 19.11
C PRO A 87 7.40 -9.41 18.18
N PHE A 88 8.13 -8.73 17.28
CA PHE A 88 9.10 -9.34 16.39
C PHE A 88 10.29 -8.41 16.18
N ASN A 89 11.39 -8.71 16.86
CA ASN A 89 12.67 -8.03 16.72
C ASN A 89 13.79 -9.06 17.03
N PRO A 90 14.24 -9.83 16.02
CA PRO A 90 15.22 -10.88 16.22
C PRO A 90 16.53 -10.39 16.86
N ASP A 91 16.95 -9.16 16.54
CA ASP A 91 18.18 -8.58 17.07
C ASP A 91 18.07 -8.25 18.58
N ALA A 92 16.85 -8.12 19.09
CA ALA A 92 16.53 -7.96 20.51
C ALA A 92 16.05 -9.26 21.18
N GLY A 93 16.13 -10.40 20.50
CA GLY A 93 15.65 -11.70 21.01
C GLY A 93 14.13 -11.84 21.05
N LEU A 94 13.38 -10.92 20.46
CA LEU A 94 11.91 -10.99 20.40
C LEU A 94 11.50 -11.77 19.14
N VAL A 95 11.32 -13.07 19.28
CA VAL A 95 10.92 -13.99 18.19
C VAL A 95 9.69 -14.77 18.65
N PRO A 96 8.60 -14.80 17.82
CA PRO A 96 7.43 -15.61 18.09
C PRO A 96 7.76 -17.08 18.24
N SER A 97 7.06 -17.74 19.16
CA SER A 97 7.13 -19.18 19.33
C SER A 97 6.24 -19.93 18.32
N ALA A 98 6.40 -21.24 18.20
CA ALA A 98 5.53 -22.08 17.37
C ALA A 98 4.04 -21.94 17.79
N SER A 99 3.76 -21.83 19.08
CA SER A 99 2.40 -21.63 19.59
C SER A 99 1.79 -20.29 19.21
N ASP A 100 2.63 -19.23 19.09
CA ASP A 100 2.18 -17.91 18.64
C ASP A 100 1.75 -17.91 17.18
N LEU A 101 2.36 -18.75 16.37
CA LEU A 101 2.13 -18.86 14.92
C LEU A 101 1.15 -19.96 14.55
N ALA A 102 0.73 -20.78 15.50
CA ALA A 102 -0.12 -21.94 15.25
C ALA A 102 -1.41 -21.55 14.48
N GLY A 103 -1.75 -22.33 13.45
CA GLY A 103 -2.94 -22.12 12.64
C GLY A 103 -2.80 -21.00 11.59
N THR A 104 -1.64 -20.35 11.45
CA THR A 104 -1.39 -19.37 10.39
C THR A 104 -1.47 -20.07 9.03
N THR A 105 -2.34 -19.56 8.16
CA THR A 105 -2.58 -20.07 6.80
C THR A 105 -2.09 -19.11 5.72
N HIS A 106 -1.94 -17.84 6.07
CA HIS A 106 -1.51 -16.79 5.15
C HIS A 106 -0.46 -15.91 5.81
N LEU A 107 0.52 -15.47 5.05
CA LEU A 107 1.60 -14.62 5.54
C LEU A 107 1.86 -13.48 4.56
N LEU A 108 2.03 -12.27 5.07
CA LEU A 108 2.57 -11.14 4.31
C LEU A 108 3.83 -10.64 4.99
N SER A 109 4.98 -10.68 4.29
CA SER A 109 6.21 -10.03 4.76
C SER A 109 6.38 -8.66 4.10
N THR A 110 6.42 -7.61 4.94
CA THR A 110 6.67 -6.22 4.52
C THR A 110 7.99 -5.69 5.09
N ILE A 111 8.75 -6.54 5.80
CA ILE A 111 9.98 -6.15 6.49
C ILE A 111 11.10 -5.94 5.44
N PRO A 112 11.83 -4.82 5.51
CA PRO A 112 12.99 -4.62 4.65
C PRO A 112 14.17 -5.51 5.08
N PRO A 113 15.15 -5.75 4.18
CA PRO A 113 16.42 -6.33 4.56
C PRO A 113 17.06 -5.58 5.74
N ASP A 114 17.76 -6.29 6.58
CA ASP A 114 18.54 -5.71 7.67
C ASP A 114 19.81 -4.99 7.15
N ARG A 115 20.66 -4.50 8.07
CA ARG A 115 21.90 -3.79 7.68
C ARG A 115 22.94 -4.71 7.03
N GLN A 116 22.81 -6.02 7.22
CA GLN A 116 23.64 -7.04 6.60
C GLN A 116 23.08 -7.52 5.25
N GLY A 117 21.94 -6.97 4.82
CA GLY A 117 21.26 -7.33 3.58
C GLY A 117 20.47 -8.63 3.67
N GLN A 118 20.26 -9.18 4.88
CA GLN A 118 19.50 -10.41 5.12
C GLN A 118 18.04 -10.14 5.42
N ASP A 119 17.17 -11.11 5.13
CA ASP A 119 15.76 -11.02 5.54
C ASP A 119 15.60 -11.45 7.01
N PRO A 120 15.19 -10.54 7.91
CA PRO A 120 15.07 -10.87 9.33
C PRO A 120 14.01 -11.93 9.61
N ALA A 121 12.95 -11.99 8.79
CA ALA A 121 11.88 -12.96 8.98
C ALA A 121 12.33 -14.37 8.60
N LEU A 122 12.92 -14.56 7.44
CA LEU A 122 13.48 -15.86 7.05
C LEU A 122 14.57 -16.31 8.01
N ARG A 123 15.49 -15.41 8.37
CA ARG A 123 16.58 -15.73 9.31
C ARG A 123 16.06 -16.28 10.65
N ALA A 124 14.99 -15.70 11.18
CA ALA A 124 14.48 -16.04 12.50
C ALA A 124 13.37 -17.09 12.51
N LEU A 125 12.56 -17.17 11.45
CA LEU A 125 11.33 -17.94 11.45
C LEU A 125 11.31 -19.11 10.45
N ALA A 126 12.30 -19.25 9.55
CA ALA A 126 12.26 -20.28 8.51
C ALA A 126 11.93 -21.69 9.03
N PRO A 127 12.52 -22.17 10.15
CA PRO A 127 12.17 -23.49 10.68
C PRO A 127 10.71 -23.62 11.09
N LEU A 128 10.12 -22.54 11.63
CA LEU A 128 8.72 -22.53 12.08
C LEU A 128 7.75 -22.38 10.91
N LEU A 129 8.12 -21.60 9.89
CA LEU A 129 7.26 -21.36 8.72
C LEU A 129 7.03 -22.61 7.89
N GLY A 130 8.02 -23.51 7.81
CA GLY A 130 7.90 -24.79 7.09
C GLY A 130 6.88 -25.75 7.70
N ASP A 131 6.59 -25.64 9.00
CA ASP A 131 5.63 -26.46 9.72
C ASP A 131 4.19 -25.90 9.70
N LEU A 132 4.00 -24.69 9.15
CA LEU A 132 2.69 -24.04 9.10
C LEU A 132 1.89 -24.48 7.85
N PRO A 133 0.56 -24.58 7.95
CA PRO A 133 -0.30 -24.91 6.81
C PRO A 133 -0.51 -23.70 5.90
N LEU A 134 0.58 -23.14 5.36
CA LEU A 134 0.54 -21.93 4.55
C LEU A 134 -0.05 -22.22 3.17
N ASP A 135 -1.14 -21.56 2.84
CA ASP A 135 -1.74 -21.52 1.51
C ASP A 135 -1.19 -20.39 0.64
N TRP A 136 -0.73 -19.31 1.28
CA TRP A 136 -0.20 -18.14 0.57
C TRP A 136 0.83 -17.38 1.40
N VAL A 137 1.89 -16.94 0.72
CA VAL A 137 2.91 -16.06 1.28
C VAL A 137 3.15 -14.90 0.32
N GLY A 138 2.85 -13.68 0.74
CA GLY A 138 3.18 -12.45 0.02
C GLY A 138 4.51 -11.86 0.52
N TYR A 139 5.40 -11.50 -0.39
CA TYR A 139 6.62 -10.73 -0.08
C TYR A 139 6.63 -9.39 -0.79
N LEU A 140 6.76 -8.28 -0.05
CA LEU A 140 6.87 -6.96 -0.66
C LEU A 140 8.31 -6.65 -1.05
N SER A 141 8.59 -6.77 -2.34
CA SER A 141 9.84 -6.43 -2.99
C SER A 141 9.82 -4.99 -3.55
N THR A 142 10.73 -4.66 -4.45
CA THR A 142 10.82 -3.34 -5.07
C THR A 142 11.14 -3.42 -6.56
N THR A 143 10.60 -2.51 -7.36
CA THR A 143 11.04 -2.34 -8.76
C THR A 143 12.48 -1.86 -8.90
N GLY A 144 13.11 -1.46 -7.78
CA GLY A 144 14.54 -1.14 -7.72
C GLY A 144 15.46 -2.29 -8.14
N VAL A 145 14.98 -3.54 -8.05
CA VAL A 145 15.73 -4.74 -8.48
C VAL A 145 16.06 -4.74 -9.97
N TYR A 146 15.28 -4.04 -10.79
CA TYR A 146 15.58 -3.93 -12.23
C TYR A 146 16.78 -3.05 -12.56
N GLY A 147 17.22 -2.18 -11.64
CA GLY A 147 18.30 -1.24 -11.87
C GLY A 147 17.94 -0.10 -12.84
N ASP A 148 18.97 0.54 -13.41
CA ASP A 148 18.79 1.58 -14.43
C ASP A 148 18.49 0.97 -15.80
N ARG A 149 17.47 1.46 -16.46
CA ARG A 149 17.06 1.10 -17.82
C ARG A 149 17.02 2.29 -18.76
N GLN A 150 17.65 3.41 -18.35
CA GLN A 150 17.68 4.65 -19.13
C GLN A 150 16.29 5.11 -19.60
N GLY A 151 15.27 4.88 -18.76
CA GLY A 151 13.88 5.15 -19.06
C GLY A 151 13.14 4.11 -19.88
N GLY A 152 13.79 3.00 -20.22
CA GLY A 152 13.16 1.85 -20.90
C GLY A 152 12.14 1.15 -20.01
N TRP A 153 11.26 0.38 -20.66
CA TRP A 153 10.23 -0.43 -20.01
C TRP A 153 10.78 -1.78 -19.55
N VAL A 154 10.33 -2.23 -18.39
CA VAL A 154 10.58 -3.56 -17.83
C VAL A 154 9.27 -4.23 -17.42
N ASP A 155 9.27 -5.55 -17.41
CA ASP A 155 8.23 -6.43 -16.92
C ASP A 155 8.83 -7.54 -16.05
N GLU A 156 8.00 -8.50 -15.63
CA GLU A 156 8.40 -9.61 -14.77
C GLU A 156 9.43 -10.55 -15.43
N SER A 157 9.49 -10.59 -16.76
CA SER A 157 10.47 -11.39 -17.53
C SER A 157 11.82 -10.68 -17.65
N SER A 158 11.87 -9.37 -17.36
CA SER A 158 13.09 -8.57 -17.49
C SER A 158 14.11 -8.96 -16.43
N GLU A 159 15.38 -9.06 -16.84
CA GLU A 159 16.49 -9.38 -15.94
C GLU A 159 16.57 -8.40 -14.78
N ALA A 160 16.78 -8.90 -13.57
CA ALA A 160 17.08 -8.10 -12.40
C ALA A 160 18.57 -7.74 -12.36
N ALA A 161 18.88 -6.43 -12.47
CA ALA A 161 20.25 -5.91 -12.50
C ALA A 161 20.40 -4.67 -11.60
N PRO A 162 20.21 -4.81 -10.26
CA PRO A 162 20.16 -3.70 -9.33
C PRO A 162 21.51 -2.99 -9.21
N GLY A 163 21.54 -1.68 -9.48
CA GLY A 163 22.72 -0.84 -9.32
C GLY A 163 22.97 -0.41 -7.86
N GLN A 164 21.94 -0.31 -7.05
CA GLN A 164 22.00 0.17 -5.67
C GLN A 164 22.15 -0.99 -4.68
N GLU A 165 22.97 -0.82 -3.63
CA GLU A 165 23.18 -1.84 -2.58
C GLU A 165 21.88 -2.29 -1.94
N ARG A 166 21.01 -1.35 -1.57
CA ARG A 166 19.69 -1.66 -0.99
C ARG A 166 18.80 -2.50 -1.94
N SER A 167 18.94 -2.29 -3.26
CA SER A 167 18.16 -3.04 -4.25
C SER A 167 18.77 -4.43 -4.47
N ARG A 168 20.11 -4.58 -4.37
CA ARG A 168 20.78 -5.89 -4.35
C ARG A 168 20.37 -6.71 -3.14
N ALA A 169 20.38 -6.11 -1.95
CA ALA A 169 19.90 -6.76 -0.73
C ALA A 169 18.43 -7.21 -0.86
N ARG A 170 17.57 -6.33 -1.42
CA ARG A 170 16.15 -6.69 -1.65
C ARG A 170 16.01 -7.84 -2.64
N LEU A 171 16.78 -7.86 -3.71
CA LEU A 171 16.77 -8.97 -4.68
C LEU A 171 17.21 -10.27 -4.04
N ALA A 172 18.26 -10.24 -3.21
CA ALA A 172 18.72 -11.44 -2.50
C ALA A 172 17.63 -11.99 -1.55
N CYS A 173 16.94 -11.11 -0.82
CA CYS A 173 15.82 -11.52 0.02
C CYS A 173 14.61 -12.02 -0.80
N GLU A 174 14.29 -11.40 -1.94
CA GLU A 174 13.25 -11.86 -2.86
C GLU A 174 13.55 -13.30 -3.33
N GLN A 175 14.78 -13.54 -3.76
CA GLN A 175 15.23 -14.87 -4.20
C GLN A 175 15.20 -15.89 -3.06
N ALA A 176 15.60 -15.51 -1.85
CA ALA A 176 15.54 -16.38 -0.68
C ALA A 176 14.09 -16.79 -0.35
N TRP A 177 13.14 -15.84 -0.40
CA TRP A 177 11.72 -16.16 -0.24
C TRP A 177 11.21 -17.09 -1.34
N LEU A 178 11.48 -16.79 -2.61
CA LEU A 178 11.04 -17.62 -3.74
C LEU A 178 11.63 -19.04 -3.72
N SER A 179 12.83 -19.20 -3.14
CA SER A 179 13.53 -20.49 -3.03
C SER A 179 13.23 -21.24 -1.72
N SER A 180 12.35 -20.69 -0.84
CA SER A 180 12.09 -21.25 0.49
C SER A 180 11.27 -22.54 0.51
N GLY A 181 10.68 -22.92 -0.62
CA GLY A 181 9.71 -24.03 -0.70
C GLY A 181 8.30 -23.67 -0.23
N LEU A 182 8.07 -22.44 0.24
CA LEU A 182 6.76 -21.93 0.62
C LEU A 182 5.97 -21.43 -0.60
N PRO A 183 4.64 -21.29 -0.54
CA PRO A 183 3.79 -20.81 -1.64
C PRO A 183 3.92 -19.27 -1.82
N VAL A 184 5.10 -18.81 -2.22
CA VAL A 184 5.47 -17.40 -2.26
C VAL A 184 5.06 -16.72 -3.55
N GLN A 185 4.45 -15.53 -3.43
CA GLN A 185 4.33 -14.53 -4.47
C GLN A 185 5.10 -13.27 -4.07
N SER A 186 6.04 -12.83 -4.89
CA SER A 186 6.77 -11.59 -4.70
C SER A 186 6.12 -10.45 -5.47
N PHE A 187 5.91 -9.31 -4.79
CA PHE A 187 5.30 -8.12 -5.35
C PHE A 187 6.33 -7.00 -5.44
N ARG A 188 6.75 -6.63 -6.65
CA ARG A 188 7.70 -5.55 -6.90
C ARG A 188 6.98 -4.22 -6.94
N LEU A 189 7.21 -3.41 -5.92
CA LEU A 189 6.56 -2.12 -5.72
C LEU A 189 7.48 -0.97 -6.13
N PRO A 190 6.96 0.03 -6.88
CA PRO A 190 7.65 1.30 -7.12
C PRO A 190 7.51 2.26 -5.92
N ALA A 191 7.53 3.58 -6.18
CA ALA A 191 7.28 4.58 -5.15
C ALA A 191 5.83 4.48 -4.63
N ILE A 192 5.68 4.14 -3.35
CA ILE A 192 4.37 4.01 -2.70
C ILE A 192 3.88 5.38 -2.26
N TYR A 193 2.64 5.73 -2.60
CA TYR A 193 1.97 6.92 -2.11
C TYR A 193 0.56 6.59 -1.58
N GLY A 194 -0.06 7.55 -0.91
CA GLY A 194 -1.38 7.42 -0.32
C GLY A 194 -1.58 8.44 0.80
N PRO A 195 -2.67 8.38 1.56
CA PRO A 195 -2.93 9.28 2.68
C PRO A 195 -1.78 9.28 3.69
N GLY A 196 -1.31 10.47 4.09
CA GLY A 196 -0.13 10.66 4.93
C GLY A 196 1.23 10.38 4.27
N ARG A 197 1.24 9.94 3.01
CA ARG A 197 2.43 9.77 2.15
C ARG A 197 2.24 10.43 0.79
N SER A 198 1.68 11.60 0.79
CA SER A 198 1.45 12.47 -0.36
C SER A 198 2.42 13.65 -0.34
N PRO A 199 2.55 14.41 -1.44
CA PRO A 199 3.37 15.62 -1.45
C PRO A 199 2.72 16.81 -0.73
N PHE A 200 1.50 16.71 -0.23
CA PHE A 200 0.72 17.83 0.31
C PHE A 200 1.37 18.45 1.54
N ALA A 201 1.78 17.65 2.52
CA ALA A 201 2.40 18.17 3.74
C ALA A 201 3.64 19.02 3.44
N GLY A 202 4.51 18.58 2.54
CA GLY A 202 5.69 19.33 2.13
C GLY A 202 5.37 20.65 1.39
N LEU A 203 4.28 20.65 0.60
CA LEU A 203 3.82 21.88 -0.08
C LEU A 203 3.26 22.87 0.93
N VAL A 204 2.41 22.43 1.86
CA VAL A 204 1.84 23.29 2.91
C VAL A 204 2.94 23.87 3.81
N GLN A 205 3.95 23.07 4.16
CA GLN A 205 5.07 23.50 5.00
C GLN A 205 6.13 24.31 4.24
N GLY A 206 6.02 24.45 2.91
CA GLY A 206 7.02 25.13 2.09
C GLY A 206 8.37 24.40 1.99
N THR A 207 8.43 23.12 2.33
CA THR A 207 9.65 22.29 2.30
C THR A 207 9.83 21.53 1.00
N SER A 208 8.81 21.50 0.13
CA SER A 208 8.86 20.84 -1.16
C SER A 208 9.85 21.51 -2.11
N ARG A 209 10.60 20.69 -2.85
CA ARG A 209 11.52 21.14 -3.90
C ARG A 209 11.03 20.65 -5.25
N LEU A 210 10.85 21.56 -6.20
CA LEU A 210 10.48 21.23 -7.57
C LEU A 210 11.74 20.99 -8.39
N ILE A 211 12.20 19.73 -8.42
CA ILE A 211 13.42 19.34 -9.13
C ILE A 211 13.04 18.75 -10.48
N HIS A 212 13.70 19.23 -11.54
CA HIS A 212 13.53 18.73 -12.88
C HIS A 212 14.83 18.11 -13.41
N LYS A 213 14.74 16.86 -13.89
CA LYS A 213 15.80 16.15 -14.61
C LYS A 213 15.21 15.68 -15.93
N PRO A 214 15.68 16.18 -17.07
CA PRO A 214 15.16 15.80 -18.38
C PRO A 214 15.18 14.28 -18.57
N GLY A 215 14.09 13.74 -19.11
CA GLY A 215 13.96 12.29 -19.39
C GLY A 215 13.74 11.38 -18.17
N GLN A 216 13.90 11.89 -16.94
CA GLN A 216 13.68 11.10 -15.73
C GLN A 216 12.19 10.90 -15.46
N VAL A 217 11.79 9.65 -15.24
CA VAL A 217 10.44 9.27 -14.80
C VAL A 217 10.49 8.45 -13.53
N PHE A 218 9.38 8.43 -12.81
CA PHE A 218 9.16 7.61 -11.63
C PHE A 218 7.84 6.87 -11.77
N CYS A 219 7.88 5.54 -11.58
CA CYS A 219 6.69 4.74 -11.39
C CYS A 219 6.19 4.88 -9.96
N ARG A 220 4.88 4.72 -9.78
CA ARG A 220 4.20 4.85 -8.50
C ARG A 220 3.13 3.79 -8.35
N ILE A 221 2.63 3.64 -7.13
CA ILE A 221 1.45 2.84 -6.83
C ILE A 221 0.76 3.42 -5.59
N HIS A 222 -0.55 3.54 -5.63
CA HIS A 222 -1.33 3.90 -4.45
C HIS A 222 -1.38 2.73 -3.47
N VAL A 223 -1.34 3.02 -2.16
CA VAL A 223 -1.35 1.96 -1.13
C VAL A 223 -2.59 1.08 -1.20
N ASP A 224 -3.76 1.63 -1.57
CA ASP A 224 -4.98 0.83 -1.69
C ASP A 224 -4.94 -0.10 -2.90
N ASP A 225 -4.22 0.26 -3.98
CA ASP A 225 -3.97 -0.64 -5.09
C ASP A 225 -2.97 -1.73 -4.74
N ILE A 226 -2.01 -1.47 -3.83
CA ILE A 226 -1.20 -2.54 -3.25
C ILE A 226 -2.09 -3.52 -2.49
N VAL A 227 -2.95 -3.02 -1.60
CA VAL A 227 -3.89 -3.85 -0.83
C VAL A 227 -4.82 -4.64 -1.74
N GLY A 228 -5.36 -3.98 -2.77
CA GLY A 228 -6.23 -4.61 -3.77
C GLY A 228 -5.52 -5.71 -4.56
N ALA A 229 -4.31 -5.44 -5.07
CA ALA A 229 -3.50 -6.41 -5.81
C ALA A 229 -3.14 -7.63 -4.96
N LEU A 230 -2.70 -7.42 -3.71
CA LEU A 230 -2.42 -8.50 -2.76
C LEU A 230 -3.66 -9.36 -2.49
N SER A 231 -4.81 -8.72 -2.22
CA SER A 231 -6.07 -9.41 -1.95
C SER A 231 -6.57 -10.19 -3.18
N HIS A 232 -6.41 -9.60 -4.37
CA HIS A 232 -6.76 -10.23 -5.64
C HIS A 232 -5.90 -11.47 -5.91
N CYS A 233 -4.58 -11.33 -5.82
CA CYS A 233 -3.65 -12.44 -6.04
C CYS A 233 -3.81 -13.56 -5.00
N LEU A 234 -4.04 -13.21 -3.73
CA LEU A 234 -4.34 -14.18 -2.67
C LEU A 234 -5.59 -15.00 -2.97
N ALA A 235 -6.63 -14.38 -3.57
CA ALA A 235 -7.89 -15.04 -3.91
C ALA A 235 -7.81 -15.95 -5.16
N LEU A 236 -6.75 -15.83 -5.96
CA LEU A 236 -6.56 -16.72 -7.12
C LEU A 236 -6.35 -18.17 -6.66
N PRO A 237 -6.79 -19.16 -7.45
CA PRO A 237 -6.39 -20.56 -7.23
C PRO A 237 -4.86 -20.70 -7.22
N ALA A 238 -4.31 -21.52 -6.33
CA ALA A 238 -2.86 -21.68 -6.18
C ALA A 238 -2.11 -21.91 -7.51
N PRO A 239 -2.58 -22.74 -8.46
CA PRO A 239 -1.91 -22.94 -9.76
C PRO A 239 -1.90 -21.68 -10.66
N ALA A 240 -2.79 -20.72 -10.43
CA ALA A 240 -2.90 -19.49 -11.19
C ALA A 240 -2.10 -18.31 -10.58
N ARG A 241 -1.44 -18.52 -9.45
CA ARG A 241 -0.66 -17.49 -8.76
C ARG A 241 0.75 -17.42 -9.36
N PRO A 242 1.12 -16.38 -10.13
CA PRO A 242 2.48 -16.23 -10.61
C PRO A 242 3.43 -15.93 -9.45
N PRO A 243 4.68 -16.41 -9.49
CA PRO A 243 5.63 -16.20 -8.40
C PRO A 243 6.07 -14.74 -8.25
N LEU A 244 5.93 -13.94 -9.32
CA LEU A 244 6.39 -12.55 -9.38
C LEU A 244 5.34 -11.67 -10.03
N VAL A 245 5.06 -10.49 -9.43
CA VAL A 245 4.07 -9.53 -9.90
C VAL A 245 4.60 -8.10 -9.73
N ASN A 246 4.56 -7.30 -10.79
CA ASN A 246 4.79 -5.87 -10.71
C ASN A 246 3.49 -5.14 -10.34
N CYS A 247 3.51 -4.38 -9.25
CA CYS A 247 2.40 -3.56 -8.83
C CYS A 247 2.74 -2.08 -9.08
N SER A 248 2.39 -1.56 -10.24
CA SER A 248 2.59 -0.16 -10.66
C SER A 248 1.31 0.42 -11.19
N ASP A 249 1.14 1.74 -11.06
CA ASP A 249 0.10 2.47 -11.80
C ASP A 249 0.44 2.56 -13.29
N ASP A 250 -0.49 3.11 -14.10
CA ASP A 250 -0.37 3.19 -15.56
C ASP A 250 0.48 4.38 -16.03
N TYR A 251 0.91 5.27 -15.10
CA TYR A 251 1.42 6.57 -15.50
C TYR A 251 2.81 6.91 -14.94
N PRO A 252 3.89 6.32 -15.47
CA PRO A 252 5.25 6.75 -15.15
C PRO A 252 5.49 8.19 -15.60
N CYS A 253 5.81 9.11 -14.68
CA CYS A 253 5.98 10.52 -15.00
C CYS A 253 7.07 11.19 -14.14
N PRO A 254 7.56 12.39 -14.55
CA PRO A 254 8.48 13.17 -13.74
C PRO A 254 7.88 13.57 -12.40
N SER A 255 8.72 13.66 -11.35
CA SER A 255 8.27 14.14 -10.04
C SER A 255 7.81 15.60 -10.06
N SER A 256 8.33 16.41 -10.99
CA SER A 256 7.89 17.79 -11.19
C SER A 256 6.43 17.88 -11.65
N GLU A 257 5.97 16.94 -12.46
CA GLU A 257 4.57 16.88 -12.90
C GLU A 257 3.63 16.58 -11.74
N THR A 258 3.95 15.56 -10.92
CA THR A 258 3.12 15.21 -9.77
C THR A 258 3.08 16.30 -8.70
N LEU A 259 4.20 16.99 -8.47
CA LEU A 259 4.23 18.10 -7.53
C LEU A 259 3.42 19.30 -8.04
N GLY A 260 3.47 19.57 -9.36
CA GLY A 260 2.65 20.61 -10.00
C GLY A 260 1.15 20.34 -9.83
N PHE A 261 0.73 19.10 -10.08
CA PHE A 261 -0.65 18.71 -9.87
C PHE A 261 -1.10 18.80 -8.41
N ALA A 262 -0.25 18.37 -7.47
CA ALA A 262 -0.55 18.48 -6.04
C ALA A 262 -0.69 19.94 -5.59
N ALA A 263 0.17 20.83 -6.07
CA ALA A 263 0.06 22.26 -5.79
C ALA A 263 -1.24 22.85 -6.37
N HIS A 264 -1.64 22.44 -7.57
CA HIS A 264 -2.93 22.81 -8.17
C HIS A 264 -4.12 22.38 -7.31
N LEU A 265 -4.14 21.13 -6.85
CA LEU A 265 -5.21 20.62 -5.95
C LEU A 265 -5.31 21.38 -4.64
N LEU A 266 -4.18 21.83 -4.09
CA LEU A 266 -4.14 22.63 -2.86
C LEU A 266 -4.45 24.12 -3.11
N GLY A 267 -4.43 24.59 -4.35
CA GLY A 267 -4.52 26.02 -4.67
C GLY A 267 -3.31 26.82 -4.18
N CYS A 268 -2.14 26.16 -4.01
CA CYS A 268 -0.94 26.81 -3.49
C CYS A 268 0.10 27.12 -4.59
N LYS A 269 0.99 28.07 -4.28
CA LYS A 269 2.05 28.44 -5.21
C LYS A 269 3.07 27.30 -5.35
N LEU A 270 3.39 26.96 -6.60
CA LEU A 270 4.42 25.99 -6.92
C LEU A 270 5.82 26.57 -6.59
N PRO A 271 6.73 25.78 -5.96
CA PRO A 271 8.12 26.19 -5.78
C PRO A 271 8.82 26.48 -7.12
N ALA A 272 9.87 27.30 -7.09
CA ALA A 272 10.68 27.54 -8.29
C ALA A 272 11.33 26.23 -8.77
N VAL A 273 11.33 26.03 -10.09
CA VAL A 273 11.97 24.87 -10.73
C VAL A 273 13.48 24.90 -10.50
N GLN A 274 14.03 23.80 -10.01
CA GLN A 274 15.46 23.61 -9.82
C GLN A 274 15.96 22.54 -10.80
N PRO A 275 16.90 22.85 -11.71
CA PRO A 275 17.55 21.81 -12.51
C PRO A 275 18.26 20.80 -11.60
N PHE A 276 18.13 19.50 -11.88
CA PHE A 276 18.80 18.47 -11.08
C PHE A 276 20.31 18.71 -10.95
N ALA A 277 20.97 19.08 -12.05
CA ALA A 277 22.41 19.31 -12.06
C ALA A 277 22.86 20.38 -11.05
N SER A 278 22.02 21.41 -10.79
CA SER A 278 22.36 22.49 -9.86
C SER A 278 22.19 22.13 -8.39
N VAL A 279 21.43 21.06 -8.11
CA VAL A 279 21.09 20.68 -6.72
C VAL A 279 21.66 19.31 -6.31
N ALA A 280 22.14 18.51 -7.26
CA ALA A 280 22.64 17.16 -7.01
C ALA A 280 23.75 17.10 -5.95
N ALA A 281 24.72 18.04 -6.01
CA ALA A 281 25.82 18.09 -5.06
C ALA A 281 25.40 18.40 -3.61
N SER A 282 24.22 19.00 -3.41
CA SER A 282 23.65 19.29 -2.08
C SER A 282 22.73 18.19 -1.56
N MET A 283 22.49 17.16 -2.33
CA MET A 283 21.63 16.04 -1.92
C MET A 283 22.40 15.04 -1.08
N GLY A 284 21.75 14.55 -0.01
CA GLY A 284 22.26 13.39 0.71
C GLY A 284 22.25 12.12 -0.15
N PRO A 285 23.09 11.11 0.20
CA PRO A 285 23.24 9.88 -0.60
C PRO A 285 21.92 9.17 -0.88
N MET A 286 21.01 9.10 0.08
CA MET A 286 19.70 8.48 -0.07
C MET A 286 18.85 9.22 -1.11
N ALA A 287 18.75 10.56 -1.03
CA ALA A 287 17.99 11.36 -1.99
C ALA A 287 18.58 11.22 -3.40
N LEU A 288 19.91 11.29 -3.53
CA LEU A 288 20.60 11.15 -4.80
C LEU A 288 20.35 9.79 -5.45
N SER A 289 20.31 8.71 -4.66
CA SER A 289 20.09 7.36 -5.16
C SER A 289 18.74 7.16 -5.86
N PHE A 290 17.71 7.97 -5.55
CA PHE A 290 16.43 7.91 -6.28
C PHE A 290 16.53 8.50 -7.70
N TRP A 291 17.50 9.36 -7.98
CA TRP A 291 17.73 9.98 -9.28
C TRP A 291 18.76 9.22 -10.14
N ALA A 292 19.41 8.22 -9.55
CA ALA A 292 20.47 7.45 -10.21
C ALA A 292 19.93 6.44 -11.22
N GLU A 293 18.70 5.97 -11.06
CA GLU A 293 18.11 4.95 -11.90
C GLU A 293 16.83 5.47 -12.54
N ASN A 294 16.60 5.09 -13.79
CA ASN A 294 15.43 5.51 -14.58
C ASN A 294 14.86 4.29 -15.33
N ARG A 295 13.60 3.98 -15.07
CA ARG A 295 12.86 2.87 -15.68
C ARG A 295 11.37 3.12 -15.67
N ARG A 296 10.69 2.47 -16.60
CA ARG A 296 9.23 2.33 -16.62
C ARG A 296 8.88 0.87 -16.34
N VAL A 297 7.81 0.63 -15.60
CA VAL A 297 7.42 -0.72 -15.17
C VAL A 297 6.04 -1.02 -15.72
N HIS A 298 5.93 -2.11 -16.48
CA HIS A 298 4.65 -2.64 -16.92
C HIS A 298 3.93 -3.33 -15.76
N ASN A 299 2.61 -3.17 -15.73
CA ASN A 299 1.68 -3.87 -14.84
C ASN A 299 0.75 -4.83 -15.61
N ARG A 300 1.13 -5.22 -16.83
CA ARG A 300 0.29 -6.02 -17.73
C ARG A 300 -0.11 -7.36 -17.11
N LEU A 301 0.83 -8.05 -16.50
CA LEU A 301 0.54 -9.31 -15.81
C LEU A 301 -0.58 -9.12 -14.78
N LEU A 302 -0.46 -8.12 -13.90
CA LEU A 302 -1.46 -7.84 -12.88
C LEU A 302 -2.81 -7.42 -13.46
N CYS A 303 -2.80 -6.45 -14.38
CA CYS A 303 -4.03 -5.79 -14.83
C CYS A 303 -4.72 -6.50 -16.00
N GLN A 304 -3.96 -7.08 -16.94
CA GLN A 304 -4.52 -7.70 -18.15
C GLN A 304 -4.64 -9.21 -18.00
N ASP A 305 -3.58 -9.89 -17.55
CA ASP A 305 -3.56 -11.34 -17.52
C ASP A 305 -4.27 -11.89 -16.27
N LEU A 306 -4.08 -11.25 -15.09
CA LEU A 306 -4.75 -11.63 -13.85
C LEU A 306 -6.09 -10.89 -13.63
N GLY A 307 -6.38 -9.83 -14.40
CA GLY A 307 -7.67 -9.14 -14.38
C GLY A 307 -7.90 -8.20 -13.21
N TYR A 308 -6.83 -7.71 -12.55
CA TYR A 308 -6.97 -6.69 -11.52
C TYR A 308 -7.20 -5.31 -12.13
N SER A 309 -8.23 -4.60 -11.69
CA SER A 309 -8.49 -3.22 -12.10
C SER A 309 -7.95 -2.25 -11.05
N LEU A 310 -7.01 -1.38 -11.45
CA LEU A 310 -6.49 -0.33 -10.58
C LEU A 310 -7.62 0.62 -10.15
N ARG A 311 -7.69 0.88 -8.85
CA ARG A 311 -8.59 1.90 -8.29
C ARG A 311 -8.10 3.30 -8.62
N TYR A 312 -6.78 3.47 -8.70
CA TYR A 312 -6.10 4.72 -9.00
C TYR A 312 -5.10 4.51 -10.14
N PRO A 313 -5.57 4.55 -11.41
CA PRO A 313 -4.73 4.31 -12.58
C PRO A 313 -3.59 5.31 -12.73
N SER A 314 -3.72 6.49 -12.12
CA SER A 314 -2.64 7.48 -12.07
C SER A 314 -2.62 8.22 -10.74
N TYR A 315 -1.55 9.00 -10.52
CA TYR A 315 -1.47 9.89 -9.38
C TYR A 315 -2.59 10.94 -9.32
N ARG A 316 -3.27 11.23 -10.44
CA ARG A 316 -4.33 12.25 -10.50
C ARG A 316 -5.54 11.82 -9.66
N GLU A 317 -6.02 10.62 -9.90
CA GLU A 317 -7.11 10.01 -9.13
C GLU A 317 -6.65 9.78 -7.67
N GLY A 318 -5.44 9.23 -7.50
CA GLY A 318 -4.90 8.90 -6.19
C GLY A 318 -4.66 10.12 -5.30
N PHE A 319 -4.15 11.23 -5.83
CA PHE A 319 -3.97 12.45 -5.03
C PHE A 319 -5.31 13.09 -4.65
N GLY A 320 -6.32 13.03 -5.54
CA GLY A 320 -7.66 13.47 -5.20
C GLY A 320 -8.21 12.71 -3.99
N ALA A 321 -8.07 11.39 -3.98
CA ALA A 321 -8.47 10.53 -2.87
C ALA A 321 -7.66 10.79 -1.59
N CYS A 322 -6.32 10.93 -1.69
CA CYS A 322 -5.47 11.28 -0.56
C CYS A 322 -5.92 12.58 0.11
N LEU A 323 -6.17 13.62 -0.69
CA LEU A 323 -6.60 14.92 -0.17
C LEU A 323 -7.96 14.85 0.52
N ALA A 324 -8.88 14.06 -0.03
CA ALA A 324 -10.20 13.85 0.58
C ALA A 324 -10.09 13.13 1.92
N GLU A 325 -9.30 12.05 2.01
CA GLU A 325 -9.09 11.28 3.25
C GLU A 325 -8.32 12.10 4.30
N GLU A 326 -7.27 12.83 3.91
CA GLU A 326 -6.49 13.69 4.81
C GLU A 326 -7.34 14.84 5.38
N ARG A 327 -8.26 15.40 4.59
CA ARG A 327 -9.21 16.43 5.07
C ARG A 327 -10.27 15.85 6.00
N ALA A 328 -10.76 14.65 5.73
CA ALA A 328 -11.74 13.98 6.59
C ALA A 328 -11.15 13.57 7.95
N GLY A 329 -9.86 13.21 7.99
CA GLY A 329 -9.13 12.87 9.22
C GLY A 329 -8.55 14.07 9.97
N ALA A 330 -8.56 15.28 9.39
CA ALA A 330 -8.12 16.49 10.07
C ALA A 330 -9.15 16.91 11.12
N PRO A 331 -8.74 17.31 12.35
CA PRO A 331 -9.69 17.91 13.30
C PRO A 331 -10.34 19.15 12.66
N ALA A 332 -11.66 19.31 12.87
CA ALA A 332 -12.39 20.46 12.36
C ALA A 332 -11.67 21.75 12.79
N PRO A 333 -11.49 22.75 11.88
CA PRO A 333 -10.92 24.02 12.27
C PRO A 333 -11.78 24.59 13.41
N GLY A 334 -11.14 24.84 14.56
CA GLY A 334 -11.80 25.50 15.66
C GLY A 334 -12.44 26.80 15.17
N PRO A 335 -13.56 27.26 15.78
CA PRO A 335 -14.19 28.51 15.40
C PRO A 335 -13.12 29.60 15.44
N ALA A 336 -13.00 30.33 14.31
CA ALA A 336 -12.13 31.50 14.23
C ALA A 336 -12.57 32.48 15.31
N GLY A 337 -11.71 32.67 16.33
CA GLY A 337 -11.88 33.68 17.38
C GLY A 337 -11.58 35.07 16.87
#